data_a69b1b340186a1d805d0630649e89160
#
_entry.id   a69b1b340186a1d805d0630649e89160
#
_cell.length_a   1.000
_cell.length_b   1.000
_cell.length_c   1.000
_cell.angle_alpha   90.00
_cell.angle_beta   90.00
_cell.angle_gamma   90.00
#
_symmetry.space_group_name_H-M   'P 1'
#
loop_
_entity.id
_entity.type
_entity.pdbx_description
1 polymer ?
#
loop_
_entity_poly.entity_id
_entity_poly.type
_entity_poly.pdbx_seq_one_letter_code
_entity_poly.pdbx_strand_id
1 'polypeptide(L)'
;MAKTLIEEAREGRVADEVKLIAEREGVDVNKLIRRVATGRVIIIRSIKEPDKVAGVGLGLTTKVNVNIGTSSEVIDLAMELEKVKVANKWGDTLMDLSTGGDLDEIRRAVIRESRIPVGTVPVYQAFIDAFKKRGGGAYFTEDDLFNTIERHLKDGVSFMTLHAAITRDLALKALRSNRVIPIVSRGGDMMIGWMLHNNAENPLYARWDYVLELFREYDAVISIGDALRPGATADSHDELHVPS
;
A
#
# COMPACT_ATOMS: atom_id res chain seq x y z
N MET A 1 -21.69 3.01 -9.86
CA MET A 1 -20.30 3.30 -9.46
C MET A 1 -19.63 4.16 -10.52
N ALA A 2 -18.77 5.08 -10.15
CA ALA A 2 -17.90 5.78 -11.09
C ALA A 2 -16.96 4.76 -11.77
N LYS A 3 -16.56 5.05 -13.01
CA LYS A 3 -15.57 4.20 -13.70
C LYS A 3 -14.18 4.50 -13.19
N THR A 4 -13.35 3.48 -13.12
CA THR A 4 -11.93 3.62 -12.83
C THR A 4 -11.17 4.22 -14.03
N LEU A 5 -9.99 4.80 -13.81
CA LEU A 5 -9.16 5.35 -14.88
C LEU A 5 -8.84 4.32 -15.99
N ILE A 6 -8.63 3.06 -15.61
CA ILE A 6 -8.38 2.00 -16.59
C ILE A 6 -9.63 1.67 -17.43
N GLU A 7 -10.81 1.69 -16.82
CA GLU A 7 -12.07 1.48 -17.54
C GLU A 7 -12.36 2.63 -18.51
N GLU A 8 -12.12 3.86 -18.09
CA GLU A 8 -12.23 5.03 -18.98
C GLU A 8 -11.23 4.97 -20.14
N ALA A 9 -9.97 4.62 -19.83
CA ALA A 9 -8.94 4.46 -20.87
C ALA A 9 -9.29 3.36 -21.88
N ARG A 10 -9.89 2.25 -21.45
CA ARG A 10 -10.36 1.16 -22.35
C ARG A 10 -11.51 1.61 -23.27
N GLU A 11 -12.28 2.59 -22.85
CA GLU A 11 -13.33 3.22 -23.68
C GLU A 11 -12.81 4.39 -24.54
N GLY A 12 -11.50 4.65 -24.47
CA GLY A 12 -10.87 5.73 -25.24
C GLY A 12 -11.06 7.13 -24.62
N ARG A 13 -11.58 7.22 -23.40
CA ARG A 13 -11.71 8.50 -22.69
C ARG A 13 -10.39 8.88 -22.02
N VAL A 14 -9.96 10.11 -22.27
CA VAL A 14 -8.72 10.65 -21.68
C VAL A 14 -9.10 11.51 -20.46
N ALA A 15 -8.95 10.95 -19.28
CA ALA A 15 -9.13 11.65 -18.02
C ALA A 15 -8.07 12.76 -17.85
N ASP A 16 -8.35 13.76 -17.03
CA ASP A 16 -7.44 14.89 -16.81
C ASP A 16 -6.14 14.45 -16.12
N GLU A 17 -6.19 13.45 -15.26
CA GLU A 17 -5.02 12.82 -14.63
C GLU A 17 -4.07 12.21 -15.68
N VAL A 18 -4.61 11.60 -16.74
CA VAL A 18 -3.80 11.06 -17.85
C VAL A 18 -3.10 12.18 -18.60
N LYS A 19 -3.80 13.31 -18.86
CA LYS A 19 -3.21 14.48 -19.52
C LYS A 19 -2.10 15.08 -18.66
N LEU A 20 -2.35 15.25 -17.37
CA LEU A 20 -1.38 15.79 -16.42
C LEU A 20 -0.11 14.94 -16.33
N ILE A 21 -0.24 13.62 -16.29
CA ILE A 21 0.93 12.72 -16.31
C ILE A 21 1.64 12.78 -17.68
N ALA A 22 0.90 12.82 -18.78
CA ALA A 22 1.49 12.93 -20.11
C ALA A 22 2.35 14.20 -20.25
N GLU A 23 1.85 15.34 -19.76
CA GLU A 23 2.57 16.61 -19.74
C GLU A 23 3.82 16.55 -18.84
N ARG A 24 3.69 16.08 -17.59
CA ARG A 24 4.80 15.97 -16.63
C ARG A 24 5.93 15.06 -17.10
N GLU A 25 5.57 13.97 -17.79
CA GLU A 25 6.50 12.95 -18.28
C GLU A 25 7.00 13.22 -19.70
N GLY A 26 6.48 14.23 -20.39
CA GLY A 26 6.83 14.51 -21.78
C GLY A 26 6.44 13.40 -22.74
N VAL A 27 5.34 12.67 -22.47
CA VAL A 27 4.88 11.51 -23.25
C VAL A 27 3.62 11.88 -24.02
N ASP A 28 3.52 11.40 -25.28
CA ASP A 28 2.28 11.56 -26.07
C ASP A 28 1.07 10.95 -25.35
N VAL A 29 0.00 11.73 -25.22
CA VAL A 29 -1.20 11.36 -24.45
C VAL A 29 -1.89 10.12 -25.03
N ASN A 30 -1.90 9.97 -26.36
CA ASN A 30 -2.53 8.80 -27.01
C ASN A 30 -1.71 7.53 -26.79
N LYS A 31 -0.39 7.67 -26.65
CA LYS A 31 0.49 6.57 -26.28
C LYS A 31 0.29 6.18 -24.82
N LEU A 32 0.16 7.18 -23.94
CA LEU A 32 -0.04 6.96 -22.51
C LEU A 32 -1.38 6.27 -22.25
N ILE A 33 -2.50 6.76 -22.82
CA ILE A 33 -3.82 6.16 -22.61
C ILE A 33 -3.87 4.69 -23.06
N ARG A 34 -3.22 4.34 -24.17
CA ARG A 34 -3.10 2.94 -24.61
C ARG A 34 -2.35 2.07 -23.60
N ARG A 35 -1.31 2.62 -22.97
CA ARG A 35 -0.55 1.91 -21.94
C ARG A 35 -1.38 1.72 -20.65
N VAL A 36 -2.18 2.72 -20.26
CA VAL A 36 -3.12 2.61 -19.14
C VAL A 36 -4.20 1.56 -19.47
N ALA A 37 -4.84 1.64 -20.62
CA ALA A 37 -5.87 0.70 -21.05
C ALA A 37 -5.40 -0.76 -21.07
N THR A 38 -4.13 -1.00 -21.36
CA THR A 38 -3.51 -2.34 -21.40
C THR A 38 -2.84 -2.75 -20.08
N GLY A 39 -2.96 -1.94 -19.01
CA GLY A 39 -2.38 -2.23 -17.69
C GLY A 39 -0.85 -2.13 -17.63
N ARG A 40 -0.20 -1.51 -18.64
CA ARG A 40 1.27 -1.31 -18.65
C ARG A 40 1.71 -0.05 -17.93
N VAL A 41 0.79 0.83 -17.63
CA VAL A 41 0.95 2.03 -16.79
C VAL A 41 -0.24 2.10 -15.86
N ILE A 42 0.02 2.40 -14.60
CA ILE A 42 -0.99 2.78 -13.62
C ILE A 42 -0.83 4.27 -13.29
N ILE A 43 -1.95 4.92 -12.95
CA ILE A 43 -1.95 6.27 -12.40
C ILE A 43 -2.43 6.17 -10.96
N ILE A 44 -1.56 6.51 -10.04
CA ILE A 44 -1.84 6.55 -8.62
C ILE A 44 -2.54 7.85 -8.31
N ARG A 45 -3.76 7.78 -7.76
CA ARG A 45 -4.53 8.93 -7.28
C ARG A 45 -5.43 8.54 -6.11
N SER A 46 -6.05 9.53 -5.50
CA SER A 46 -7.27 9.37 -4.71
C SER A 46 -8.39 10.13 -5.39
N ILE A 47 -9.60 9.57 -5.43
CA ILE A 47 -10.78 10.29 -5.93
C ILE A 47 -11.10 11.57 -5.12
N LYS A 48 -10.57 11.68 -3.90
CA LYS A 48 -10.72 12.84 -3.02
C LYS A 48 -9.63 13.91 -3.23
N GLU A 49 -8.53 13.54 -3.88
CA GLU A 49 -7.35 14.38 -4.09
C GLU A 49 -6.87 14.23 -5.55
N PRO A 50 -7.71 14.60 -6.54
CA PRO A 50 -7.47 14.30 -7.95
C PRO A 50 -6.23 14.98 -8.54
N ASP A 51 -5.76 16.07 -7.94
CA ASP A 51 -4.55 16.79 -8.38
C ASP A 51 -3.25 16.11 -7.93
N LYS A 52 -3.33 15.21 -6.94
CA LYS A 52 -2.19 14.46 -6.41
C LYS A 52 -2.04 13.15 -7.17
N VAL A 53 -1.31 13.19 -8.29
CA VAL A 53 -1.16 12.04 -9.18
C VAL A 53 0.30 11.70 -9.42
N ALA A 54 0.56 10.39 -9.59
CA ALA A 54 1.83 9.86 -10.07
C ALA A 54 1.58 8.72 -11.06
N GLY A 55 2.33 8.72 -12.17
CA GLY A 55 2.27 7.65 -13.17
C GLY A 55 3.41 6.65 -12.96
N VAL A 56 3.13 5.36 -12.96
CA VAL A 56 4.11 4.29 -12.81
C VAL A 56 3.96 3.28 -13.94
N GLY A 57 5.04 2.94 -14.61
CA GLY A 57 5.05 1.89 -15.61
C GLY A 57 5.84 2.21 -16.88
N LEU A 58 5.49 1.50 -17.95
CA LEU A 58 6.27 1.46 -19.18
C LEU A 58 6.50 2.83 -19.82
N GLY A 59 7.79 3.23 -19.90
CA GLY A 59 8.23 4.44 -20.60
C GLY A 59 7.91 5.73 -19.86
N LEU A 60 7.69 5.65 -18.54
CA LEU A 60 7.71 6.77 -17.61
C LEU A 60 9.03 6.78 -16.85
N THR A 61 9.37 7.90 -16.24
CA THR A 61 10.53 8.02 -15.35
C THR A 61 10.36 7.13 -14.12
N THR A 62 11.47 6.68 -13.53
CA THR A 62 11.46 5.93 -12.26
C THR A 62 11.01 6.84 -11.13
N LYS A 63 10.05 6.39 -10.32
CA LYS A 63 9.46 7.15 -9.22
C LYS A 63 10.16 6.88 -7.90
N VAL A 64 10.28 7.92 -7.11
CA VAL A 64 10.80 7.87 -5.73
C VAL A 64 9.62 7.83 -4.76
N ASN A 65 9.45 6.73 -4.05
CA ASN A 65 8.51 6.65 -2.93
C ASN A 65 9.25 6.97 -1.62
N VAL A 66 8.82 8.01 -0.92
CA VAL A 66 9.40 8.44 0.36
C VAL A 66 8.64 7.78 1.51
N ASN A 67 9.34 7.19 2.47
CA ASN A 67 8.74 6.61 3.66
C ASN A 67 8.88 7.55 4.86
N ILE A 68 7.79 7.76 5.57
CA ILE A 68 7.72 8.44 6.87
C ILE A 68 6.95 7.60 7.87
N GLY A 69 6.87 8.04 9.11
CA GLY A 69 5.98 7.43 10.10
C GLY A 69 6.52 7.50 11.52
N THR A 70 5.62 7.63 12.46
CA THR A 70 5.86 7.54 13.89
C THR A 70 6.14 6.11 14.33
N SER A 71 6.81 5.95 15.48
CA SER A 71 6.98 4.66 16.14
C SER A 71 6.32 4.67 17.52
N SER A 72 6.30 3.52 18.21
CA SER A 72 5.84 3.43 19.61
C SER A 72 6.65 4.30 20.56
N GLU A 73 7.90 4.59 20.24
CA GLU A 73 8.84 5.33 21.09
C GLU A 73 8.93 6.82 20.73
N VAL A 74 8.71 7.15 19.44
CA VAL A 74 8.79 8.53 18.94
C VAL A 74 7.49 8.87 18.23
N ILE A 75 6.66 9.65 18.91
CA ILE A 75 5.37 10.14 18.40
C ILE A 75 5.47 11.67 18.32
N ASP A 76 5.89 12.18 17.17
CA ASP A 76 6.05 13.61 16.91
C ASP A 76 5.43 13.95 15.54
N LEU A 77 4.17 14.38 15.56
CA LEU A 77 3.45 14.76 14.34
C LEU A 77 4.11 15.95 13.63
N ALA A 78 4.65 16.92 14.39
CA ALA A 78 5.30 18.08 13.77
C ALA A 78 6.53 17.68 12.96
N MET A 79 7.34 16.77 13.51
CA MET A 79 8.50 16.20 12.80
C MET A 79 8.06 15.40 11.56
N GLU A 80 6.97 14.63 11.65
CA GLU A 80 6.46 13.90 10.49
C GLU A 80 5.98 14.86 9.38
N LEU A 81 5.33 15.97 9.73
CA LEU A 81 4.91 16.97 8.74
C LEU A 81 6.10 17.69 8.09
N GLU A 82 7.21 17.92 8.81
CA GLU A 82 8.46 18.40 8.19
C GLU A 82 9.03 17.38 7.19
N LYS A 83 8.96 16.07 7.49
CA LYS A 83 9.35 15.02 6.53
C LYS A 83 8.44 15.02 5.29
N VAL A 84 7.12 15.29 5.44
CA VAL A 84 6.20 15.45 4.30
C VAL A 84 6.64 16.59 3.40
N LYS A 85 7.08 17.73 3.94
CA LYS A 85 7.60 18.85 3.14
C LYS A 85 8.82 18.46 2.31
N VAL A 86 9.73 17.66 2.89
CA VAL A 86 10.87 17.12 2.16
C VAL A 86 10.41 16.15 1.07
N ALA A 87 9.45 15.28 1.39
CA ALA A 87 8.86 14.35 0.40
C ALA A 87 8.18 15.09 -0.75
N ASN A 88 7.46 16.17 -0.49
CA ASN A 88 6.83 17.02 -1.51
C ASN A 88 7.85 17.65 -2.49
N LYS A 89 9.11 17.79 -2.08
CA LYS A 89 10.18 18.36 -2.90
C LYS A 89 10.92 17.34 -3.73
N TRP A 90 11.10 16.10 -3.20
CA TRP A 90 12.01 15.13 -3.76
C TRP A 90 11.37 13.78 -4.11
N GLY A 91 10.14 13.55 -3.64
CA GLY A 91 9.40 12.31 -3.88
C GLY A 91 8.34 12.47 -4.97
N ASP A 92 7.93 11.36 -5.52
CA ASP A 92 6.78 11.23 -6.43
C ASP A 92 5.56 10.68 -5.70
N THR A 93 5.79 9.87 -4.65
CA THR A 93 4.77 9.30 -3.75
C THR A 93 5.30 9.28 -2.32
N LEU A 94 4.39 9.23 -1.35
CA LEU A 94 4.69 9.18 0.08
C LEU A 94 4.00 7.97 0.71
N MET A 95 4.72 7.19 1.51
CA MET A 95 4.16 6.11 2.32
C MET A 95 4.22 6.47 3.80
N ASP A 96 3.06 6.55 4.44
CA ASP A 96 2.94 6.66 5.89
C ASP A 96 2.97 5.27 6.54
N LEU A 97 4.03 5.01 7.29
CA LEU A 97 4.31 3.76 8.00
C LEU A 97 4.13 3.90 9.52
N SER A 98 3.35 4.88 9.97
CA SER A 98 3.14 5.16 11.39
C SER A 98 2.61 3.96 12.17
N THR A 99 3.16 3.76 13.37
CA THR A 99 2.77 2.70 14.31
C THR A 99 2.56 3.21 15.74
N GLY A 100 2.74 4.50 16.00
CA GLY A 100 2.55 5.14 17.29
C GLY A 100 1.66 6.37 17.23
N GLY A 101 0.94 6.65 18.31
CA GLY A 101 0.05 7.81 18.42
C GLY A 101 -1.40 7.53 17.97
N ASP A 102 -2.10 8.60 17.59
CA ASP A 102 -3.41 8.53 16.93
C ASP A 102 -3.18 8.40 15.42
N LEU A 103 -3.24 7.15 14.93
CA LEU A 103 -2.93 6.82 13.54
C LEU A 103 -3.94 7.43 12.56
N ASP A 104 -5.19 7.65 12.98
CA ASP A 104 -6.19 8.29 12.13
C ASP A 104 -5.93 9.80 11.99
N GLU A 105 -5.53 10.47 13.07
CA GLU A 105 -5.15 11.88 13.05
C GLU A 105 -3.88 12.09 12.22
N ILE A 106 -2.84 11.28 12.47
CA ILE A 106 -1.56 11.34 11.75
C ILE A 106 -1.79 11.17 10.25
N ARG A 107 -2.49 10.12 9.83
CA ARG A 107 -2.80 9.85 8.42
C ARG A 107 -3.51 11.04 7.75
N ARG A 108 -4.57 11.56 8.39
CA ARG A 108 -5.31 12.71 7.85
C ARG A 108 -4.46 13.97 7.77
N ALA A 109 -3.58 14.20 8.76
CA ALA A 109 -2.65 15.33 8.73
C ALA A 109 -1.62 15.19 7.62
N VAL A 110 -1.05 14.01 7.43
CA VAL A 110 -0.12 13.69 6.34
C VAL A 110 -0.79 13.89 4.98
N ILE A 111 -2.01 13.40 4.78
CA ILE A 111 -2.76 13.58 3.52
C ILE A 111 -2.99 15.07 3.24
N ARG A 112 -3.38 15.88 4.24
CA ARG A 112 -3.61 17.32 4.05
C ARG A 112 -2.33 18.08 3.67
N GLU A 113 -1.19 17.75 4.29
CA GLU A 113 0.09 18.42 4.05
C GLU A 113 0.76 17.96 2.75
N SER A 114 0.50 16.74 2.31
CA SER A 114 1.12 16.16 1.11
C SER A 114 0.59 16.81 -0.17
N ARG A 115 1.48 17.05 -1.13
CA ARG A 115 1.17 17.47 -2.52
C ARG A 115 1.32 16.32 -3.52
N ILE A 116 1.73 15.17 -3.05
CA ILE A 116 1.94 13.93 -3.82
C ILE A 116 1.04 12.82 -3.27
N PRO A 117 0.75 11.76 -4.04
CA PRO A 117 -0.09 10.66 -3.58
C PRO A 117 0.44 10.03 -2.29
N VAL A 118 -0.46 9.79 -1.33
CA VAL A 118 -0.14 9.17 -0.05
C VAL A 118 -0.59 7.73 -0.03
N GLY A 119 0.32 6.85 0.36
CA GLY A 119 0.06 5.43 0.61
C GLY A 119 0.14 5.06 2.09
N THR A 120 -0.42 3.89 2.43
CA THR A 120 -0.40 3.34 3.79
C THR A 120 -0.27 1.81 3.79
N VAL A 121 -0.09 1.24 4.99
CA VAL A 121 -0.07 -0.21 5.22
C VAL A 121 -1.14 -0.56 6.27
N PRO A 122 -2.38 -0.86 5.86
CA PRO A 122 -3.53 -0.98 6.79
C PRO A 122 -3.34 -2.02 7.90
N VAL A 123 -2.62 -3.11 7.64
CA VAL A 123 -2.38 -4.14 8.65
C VAL A 123 -1.63 -3.60 9.87
N TYR A 124 -0.82 -2.54 9.71
CA TYR A 124 -0.15 -1.92 10.86
C TYR A 124 -1.17 -1.34 11.83
N GLN A 125 -2.15 -0.59 11.32
CA GLN A 125 -3.18 -0.02 12.18
C GLN A 125 -4.10 -1.09 12.76
N ALA A 126 -4.54 -2.08 11.98
CA ALA A 126 -5.35 -3.18 12.48
C ALA A 126 -4.65 -3.91 13.63
N PHE A 127 -3.36 -4.18 13.50
CA PHE A 127 -2.52 -4.81 14.52
C PHE A 127 -2.38 -3.95 15.78
N ILE A 128 -2.09 -2.65 15.63
CA ILE A 128 -1.93 -1.71 16.75
C ILE A 128 -3.25 -1.47 17.46
N ASP A 129 -4.35 -1.32 16.73
CA ASP A 129 -5.68 -1.14 17.30
C ASP A 129 -6.12 -2.38 18.10
N ALA A 130 -5.84 -3.59 17.59
CA ALA A 130 -6.10 -4.83 18.32
C ALA A 130 -5.24 -4.94 19.58
N PHE A 131 -3.96 -4.58 19.49
CA PHE A 131 -3.08 -4.56 20.66
C PHE A 131 -3.61 -3.63 21.75
N LYS A 132 -4.03 -2.41 21.39
CA LYS A 132 -4.60 -1.45 22.34
C LYS A 132 -5.92 -1.90 22.94
N LYS A 133 -6.79 -2.53 22.14
CA LYS A 133 -8.16 -2.91 22.54
C LYS A 133 -8.25 -4.28 23.22
N ARG A 134 -7.42 -5.25 22.82
CA ARG A 134 -7.53 -6.67 23.17
C ARG A 134 -6.25 -7.25 23.79
N GLY A 135 -5.18 -6.45 23.92
CA GLY A 135 -3.92 -6.87 24.54
C GLY A 135 -2.99 -7.70 23.63
N GLY A 136 -3.35 -7.91 22.37
CA GLY A 136 -2.52 -8.64 21.43
C GLY A 136 -2.75 -8.19 19.98
N GLY A 137 -1.68 -7.96 19.25
CA GLY A 137 -1.75 -7.47 17.89
C GLY A 137 -2.42 -8.47 16.93
N ALA A 138 -2.13 -9.76 17.08
CA ALA A 138 -2.74 -10.83 16.27
C ALA A 138 -4.24 -11.08 16.56
N TYR A 139 -4.84 -10.33 17.49
CA TYR A 139 -6.25 -10.46 17.87
C TYR A 139 -7.20 -9.60 17.03
N PHE A 140 -6.72 -8.92 15.98
CA PHE A 140 -7.64 -8.29 15.04
C PHE A 140 -8.47 -9.35 14.32
N THR A 141 -9.71 -9.01 13.96
CA THR A 141 -10.59 -9.85 13.15
C THR A 141 -10.43 -9.51 11.66
N GLU A 142 -10.95 -10.38 10.78
CA GLU A 142 -11.05 -10.02 9.34
C GLU A 142 -11.77 -8.69 9.15
N ASP A 143 -12.89 -8.48 9.87
CA ASP A 143 -13.66 -7.22 9.81
C ASP A 143 -12.84 -6.02 10.28
N ASP A 144 -12.01 -6.15 11.33
CA ASP A 144 -11.12 -5.07 11.76
C ASP A 144 -10.15 -4.67 10.64
N LEU A 145 -9.60 -5.64 9.92
CA LEU A 145 -8.68 -5.38 8.81
C LEU A 145 -9.40 -4.70 7.64
N PHE A 146 -10.53 -5.24 7.18
CA PHE A 146 -11.27 -4.67 6.06
C PHE A 146 -11.87 -3.30 6.38
N ASN A 147 -12.41 -3.10 7.60
CA ASN A 147 -12.86 -1.79 8.06
C ASN A 147 -11.71 -0.77 8.12
N THR A 148 -10.50 -1.22 8.46
CA THR A 148 -9.31 -0.36 8.44
C THR A 148 -8.93 0.03 7.01
N ILE A 149 -8.95 -0.90 6.06
CA ILE A 149 -8.72 -0.63 4.63
C ILE A 149 -9.73 0.41 4.15
N GLU A 150 -11.02 0.16 4.36
CA GLU A 150 -12.09 1.07 3.93
C GLU A 150 -11.96 2.47 4.56
N ARG A 151 -11.62 2.55 5.84
CA ARG A 151 -11.38 3.81 6.55
C ARG A 151 -10.24 4.62 5.92
N HIS A 152 -9.13 3.96 5.55
CA HIS A 152 -8.01 4.60 4.86
C HIS A 152 -8.44 5.12 3.47
N LEU A 153 -9.22 4.34 2.71
CA LEU A 153 -9.77 4.77 1.43
C LEU A 153 -10.68 5.99 1.60
N LYS A 154 -11.56 5.97 2.60
CA LYS A 154 -12.45 7.10 2.95
C LYS A 154 -11.70 8.37 3.35
N ASP A 155 -10.53 8.25 3.97
CA ASP A 155 -9.68 9.37 4.32
C ASP A 155 -8.92 9.97 3.11
N GLY A 156 -8.87 9.25 1.97
CA GLY A 156 -8.26 9.74 0.74
C GLY A 156 -6.88 9.16 0.44
N VAL A 157 -6.53 8.02 1.03
CA VAL A 157 -5.31 7.28 0.67
C VAL A 157 -5.35 6.86 -0.79
N SER A 158 -4.27 7.10 -1.53
CA SER A 158 -4.16 6.86 -2.98
C SER A 158 -3.73 5.45 -3.33
N PHE A 159 -2.96 4.80 -2.45
CA PHE A 159 -2.50 3.43 -2.64
C PHE A 159 -2.21 2.76 -1.31
N MET A 160 -2.25 1.43 -1.27
CA MET A 160 -1.95 0.69 -0.04
C MET A 160 -1.08 -0.52 -0.33
N THR A 161 -0.10 -0.76 0.55
CA THR A 161 0.65 -2.00 0.52
C THR A 161 -0.11 -3.08 1.29
N LEU A 162 -0.49 -4.12 0.55
CA LEU A 162 -1.21 -5.29 1.07
C LEU A 162 -0.35 -6.54 0.92
N HIS A 163 -0.09 -7.23 2.04
CA HIS A 163 0.63 -8.50 2.06
C HIS A 163 -0.33 -9.66 1.75
N ALA A 164 -0.87 -9.65 0.53
CA ALA A 164 -1.94 -10.56 0.10
C ALA A 164 -1.42 -11.86 -0.49
N ALA A 165 -0.18 -11.91 -0.97
CA ALA A 165 0.36 -13.09 -1.65
C ALA A 165 0.83 -14.18 -0.69
N ILE A 166 1.12 -13.86 0.57
CA ILE A 166 1.53 -14.87 1.54
C ILE A 166 0.37 -15.76 1.98
N THR A 167 0.55 -17.07 1.87
CA THR A 167 -0.38 -18.09 2.35
C THR A 167 0.07 -18.68 3.67
N ARG A 168 -0.85 -19.32 4.39
CA ARG A 168 -0.53 -20.03 5.64
C ARG A 168 0.52 -21.11 5.46
N ASP A 169 0.51 -21.80 4.33
CA ASP A 169 1.49 -22.86 4.00
C ASP A 169 2.90 -22.29 3.86
N LEU A 170 3.05 -21.16 3.14
CA LEU A 170 4.32 -20.44 3.04
C LEU A 170 4.78 -19.90 4.39
N ALA A 171 3.87 -19.41 5.22
CA ALA A 171 4.18 -18.95 6.57
C ALA A 171 4.78 -20.08 7.43
N LEU A 172 4.17 -21.28 7.42
CA LEU A 172 4.69 -22.45 8.14
C LEU A 172 6.05 -22.93 7.62
N LYS A 173 6.28 -22.83 6.30
CA LYS A 173 7.59 -23.15 5.70
C LYS A 173 8.64 -22.12 6.13
N ALA A 174 8.30 -20.83 6.15
CA ALA A 174 9.22 -19.77 6.56
C ALA A 174 9.74 -19.95 7.98
N LEU A 175 8.87 -20.32 8.92
CA LEU A 175 9.24 -20.58 10.32
C LEU A 175 10.18 -21.79 10.50
N ARG A 176 10.20 -22.71 9.53
CA ARG A 176 11.05 -23.91 9.55
C ARG A 176 12.28 -23.77 8.66
N SER A 177 12.41 -22.63 7.98
CA SER A 177 13.51 -22.40 7.06
C SER A 177 14.84 -22.18 7.79
N ASN A 178 15.94 -22.42 7.08
CA ASN A 178 17.27 -22.12 7.55
C ASN A 178 17.76 -20.72 7.10
N ARG A 179 16.83 -19.79 6.81
CA ARG A 179 17.19 -18.44 6.46
C ARG A 179 17.97 -17.75 7.56
N VAL A 180 18.93 -16.91 7.17
CA VAL A 180 19.66 -16.03 8.11
C VAL A 180 18.69 -15.07 8.81
N ILE A 181 17.74 -14.51 8.06
CA ILE A 181 16.61 -13.71 8.57
C ILE A 181 15.34 -14.32 8.01
N PRO A 182 14.58 -15.09 8.79
CA PRO A 182 13.39 -15.79 8.32
C PRO A 182 12.35 -14.87 7.68
N ILE A 183 12.03 -13.75 8.36
CA ILE A 183 11.02 -12.78 7.92
C ILE A 183 11.53 -11.37 8.20
N VAL A 184 11.70 -10.56 7.15
CA VAL A 184 12.16 -9.17 7.26
C VAL A 184 11.04 -8.16 7.06
N SER A 185 9.93 -8.61 6.47
CA SER A 185 8.77 -7.77 6.20
C SER A 185 7.93 -7.57 7.45
N ARG A 186 7.81 -6.34 7.96
CA ARG A 186 6.97 -6.02 9.13
C ARG A 186 5.50 -6.43 8.90
N GLY A 187 4.92 -6.07 7.75
CA GLY A 187 3.54 -6.43 7.46
C GLY A 187 3.36 -7.92 7.17
N GLY A 188 4.36 -8.57 6.57
CA GLY A 188 4.41 -10.01 6.42
C GLY A 188 4.42 -10.74 7.76
N ASP A 189 5.27 -10.30 8.69
CA ASP A 189 5.34 -10.83 10.05
C ASP A 189 4.01 -10.70 10.80
N MET A 190 3.37 -9.53 10.75
CA MET A 190 2.05 -9.31 11.35
C MET A 190 0.98 -10.24 10.77
N MET A 191 0.96 -10.45 9.44
CA MET A 191 0.03 -11.37 8.79
C MET A 191 0.33 -12.84 9.13
N ILE A 192 1.59 -13.23 9.19
CA ILE A 192 2.02 -14.56 9.63
C ILE A 192 1.56 -14.80 11.08
N GLY A 193 1.83 -13.85 11.97
CA GLY A 193 1.41 -13.91 13.36
C GLY A 193 -0.11 -14.09 13.48
N TRP A 194 -0.89 -13.35 12.67
CA TRP A 194 -2.34 -13.49 12.64
C TRP A 194 -2.80 -14.88 12.14
N MET A 195 -2.25 -15.36 11.02
CA MET A 195 -2.60 -16.66 10.46
C MET A 195 -2.32 -17.81 11.43
N LEU A 196 -1.19 -17.76 12.12
CA LEU A 196 -0.80 -18.79 13.08
C LEU A 196 -1.66 -18.74 14.35
N HIS A 197 -1.91 -17.54 14.88
CA HIS A 197 -2.74 -17.36 16.07
C HIS A 197 -4.18 -17.85 15.84
N ASN A 198 -4.77 -17.46 14.72
CA ASN A 198 -6.16 -17.78 14.41
C ASN A 198 -6.31 -19.15 13.72
N ASN A 199 -5.22 -19.84 13.41
CA ASN A 199 -5.21 -21.09 12.64
C ASN A 199 -6.01 -20.95 11.31
N ALA A 200 -5.90 -19.82 10.64
CA ALA A 200 -6.67 -19.46 9.46
C ALA A 200 -5.78 -19.01 8.30
N GLU A 201 -6.33 -19.00 7.10
CA GLU A 201 -5.66 -18.46 5.92
C GLU A 201 -5.66 -16.92 5.96
N ASN A 202 -4.69 -16.30 5.28
CA ASN A 202 -4.60 -14.86 5.10
C ASN A 202 -5.91 -14.29 4.54
N PRO A 203 -6.63 -13.41 5.26
CA PRO A 203 -7.91 -12.89 4.81
C PRO A 203 -7.79 -12.07 3.52
N LEU A 204 -6.65 -11.40 3.28
CA LEU A 204 -6.43 -10.66 2.03
C LEU A 204 -6.28 -11.60 0.84
N TYR A 205 -5.69 -12.79 1.04
CA TYR A 205 -5.62 -13.85 0.02
C TYR A 205 -6.99 -14.50 -0.18
N ALA A 206 -7.62 -14.94 0.91
CA ALA A 206 -8.88 -15.68 0.88
C ALA A 206 -10.07 -14.85 0.35
N ARG A 207 -10.04 -13.53 0.55
CA ARG A 207 -11.10 -12.58 0.14
C ARG A 207 -10.61 -11.60 -0.92
N TRP A 208 -9.73 -12.05 -1.82
CA TRP A 208 -9.10 -11.18 -2.80
C TRP A 208 -10.11 -10.43 -3.69
N ASP A 209 -11.19 -11.09 -4.10
CA ASP A 209 -12.24 -10.45 -4.90
C ASP A 209 -12.89 -9.28 -4.16
N TYR A 210 -13.14 -9.41 -2.86
CA TYR A 210 -13.67 -8.33 -2.04
C TYR A 210 -12.67 -7.16 -1.89
N VAL A 211 -11.37 -7.47 -1.76
CA VAL A 211 -10.33 -6.43 -1.79
C VAL A 211 -10.38 -5.65 -3.10
N LEU A 212 -10.47 -6.34 -4.23
CA LEU A 212 -10.56 -5.70 -5.55
C LEU A 212 -11.81 -4.83 -5.69
N GLU A 213 -12.96 -5.27 -5.17
CA GLU A 213 -14.20 -4.47 -5.16
C GLU A 213 -14.04 -3.17 -4.36
N LEU A 214 -13.47 -3.24 -3.15
CA LEU A 214 -13.19 -2.06 -2.33
C LEU A 214 -12.28 -1.07 -3.07
N PHE A 215 -11.17 -1.55 -3.62
CA PHE A 215 -10.22 -0.67 -4.30
C PHE A 215 -10.78 -0.08 -5.60
N ARG A 216 -11.62 -0.84 -6.32
CA ARG A 216 -12.33 -0.36 -7.51
C ARG A 216 -13.32 0.77 -7.16
N GLU A 217 -14.01 0.70 -6.03
CA GLU A 217 -14.95 1.73 -5.60
C GLU A 217 -14.27 3.10 -5.41
N TYR A 218 -13.04 3.10 -4.89
CA TYR A 218 -12.26 4.32 -4.62
C TYR A 218 -11.21 4.63 -5.70
N ASP A 219 -11.12 3.81 -6.75
CA ASP A 219 -10.09 3.88 -7.80
C ASP A 219 -8.67 4.03 -7.22
N ALA A 220 -8.40 3.33 -6.12
CA ALA A 220 -7.12 3.33 -5.43
C ALA A 220 -6.23 2.20 -5.94
N VAL A 221 -4.90 2.36 -5.78
CA VAL A 221 -3.92 1.40 -6.27
C VAL A 221 -3.51 0.42 -5.16
N ILE A 222 -3.44 -0.85 -5.51
CA ILE A 222 -2.87 -1.89 -4.66
C ILE A 222 -1.38 -2.04 -4.99
N SER A 223 -0.53 -1.95 -3.96
CA SER A 223 0.86 -2.37 -3.99
C SER A 223 0.97 -3.72 -3.30
N ILE A 224 1.25 -4.77 -4.07
CA ILE A 224 1.43 -6.11 -3.49
C ILE A 224 2.72 -6.10 -2.66
N GLY A 225 2.57 -6.33 -1.35
CA GLY A 225 3.68 -6.38 -0.41
C GLY A 225 4.34 -7.76 -0.41
N ASP A 226 5.62 -7.81 -0.73
CA ASP A 226 6.42 -9.03 -0.63
C ASP A 226 6.68 -9.37 0.84
N ALA A 227 5.95 -10.37 1.35
CA ALA A 227 5.99 -10.79 2.74
C ALA A 227 7.24 -11.60 3.09
N LEU A 228 7.77 -12.35 2.14
CA LEU A 228 8.91 -13.27 2.35
C LEU A 228 10.16 -12.85 1.56
N ARG A 229 10.28 -11.56 1.19
CA ARG A 229 11.53 -11.04 0.63
C ARG A 229 12.71 -11.35 1.54
N PRO A 230 13.90 -11.73 0.99
CA PRO A 230 15.06 -12.07 1.79
C PRO A 230 15.61 -10.87 2.55
N GLY A 231 16.01 -11.08 3.79
CA GLY A 231 16.73 -10.09 4.61
C GLY A 231 18.25 -10.17 4.49
N ALA A 232 18.76 -11.24 3.87
CA ALA A 232 20.17 -11.46 3.61
C ALA A 232 20.39 -11.93 2.18
N THR A 233 21.55 -11.60 1.61
CA THR A 233 21.92 -12.00 0.24
C THR A 233 21.94 -13.53 0.08
N ALA A 234 22.32 -14.25 1.15
CA ALA A 234 22.36 -15.72 1.15
C ALA A 234 20.98 -16.36 0.92
N ASP A 235 19.90 -15.65 1.26
CA ASP A 235 18.53 -16.15 1.16
C ASP A 235 17.83 -15.68 -0.15
N SER A 236 18.56 -15.00 -1.04
CA SER A 236 18.00 -14.45 -2.29
C SER A 236 17.50 -15.55 -3.23
N HIS A 237 16.29 -15.39 -3.75
CA HIS A 237 15.65 -16.29 -4.71
C HIS A 237 15.48 -17.74 -4.20
N ASP A 238 15.36 -17.91 -2.88
CA ASP A 238 15.10 -19.23 -2.30
C ASP A 238 13.66 -19.70 -2.55
N GLU A 239 13.33 -20.89 -2.04
CA GLU A 239 12.02 -21.52 -2.15
C GLU A 239 10.86 -20.77 -1.46
N LEU A 240 11.17 -19.76 -0.66
CA LEU A 240 10.18 -18.91 0.00
C LEU A 240 9.96 -17.59 -0.73
N HIS A 241 11.02 -17.00 -1.29
CA HIS A 241 10.93 -15.70 -1.97
C HIS A 241 10.23 -15.80 -3.33
N VAL A 242 10.50 -16.85 -4.12
CA VAL A 242 9.91 -16.96 -5.47
C VAL A 242 8.40 -17.22 -5.46
N PRO A 243 7.82 -18.01 -4.53
CA PRO A 243 6.37 -18.26 -4.48
C PRO A 243 5.55 -17.22 -3.69
N SER A 244 6.19 -16.32 -2.95
CA SER A 244 5.50 -15.34 -2.08
C SER A 244 4.98 -14.12 -2.80
#